data_4355991982ec1e385da0d2cf0f44e6cc
#
_entry.id   4355991982ec1e385da0d2cf0f44e6cc
#
_cell.length_a   1.000
_cell.length_b   1.000
_cell.length_c   1.000
_cell.angle_alpha   90.00
_cell.angle_beta   90.00
_cell.angle_gamma   90.00
#
_symmetry.space_group_name_H-M   'P 1'
#
loop_
_entity.id
_entity.type
_entity.pdbx_description
1 polymer ?
#
loop_
_entity_poly.entity_id
_entity_poly.type
_entity_poly.pdbx_seq_one_letter_code
_entity_poly.pdbx_strand_id
1 'polypeptide(L)'
;MTFTLQLCDFLKSTLRAAQLYISVDKIYLIKLGASMSVLVAITGRDNTKLIAKLKELLPNEEIMQWPECKKLNNVEFVLAWNAPDDLWQQLPNLKAVSSFGAGVDSINMSLLPKEVDVVRIVDTELAQDMAEYVLGHVLAHKLRLKEYFVKQSQCNYKPKRAYKYNHVGILGFGELGKACAKKLTLNGFTVSAWSKTEKSDEQVHLYSQQQGLNEMLPTIDYLVCLLPLTKDTKGIINADLLAKLPAHACVINVARGEHLVEQDLIDALNSEMLRAATLDVFTQEPLPHDHPFWHNAKITITPHCAALSDLNSVTAQIAENINRLKSGLTLNNRVNRTKGY
;
A
#
# COMPACT_ATOMS: atom_id res chain seq x y z
N MET A 1 -32.56 -45.32 25.98
CA MET A 1 -31.33 -45.54 25.18
C MET A 1 -31.57 -45.62 23.67
N THR A 2 -32.81 -45.60 23.20
CA THR A 2 -33.15 -45.75 21.77
C THR A 2 -33.37 -44.43 21.00
N PHE A 3 -33.56 -43.32 21.71
CA PHE A 3 -33.79 -42.00 21.08
C PHE A 3 -32.50 -41.29 20.66
N THR A 4 -31.39 -41.61 21.29
CA THR A 4 -30.07 -40.97 21.03
C THR A 4 -29.38 -41.51 19.76
N LEU A 5 -29.66 -42.73 19.38
CA LEU A 5 -29.09 -43.38 18.18
C LEU A 5 -29.76 -42.90 16.88
N GLN A 6 -31.07 -42.64 16.89
CA GLN A 6 -31.78 -42.14 15.71
C GLN A 6 -31.44 -40.67 15.38
N LEU A 7 -31.14 -39.88 16.40
CA LEU A 7 -30.66 -38.49 16.18
C LEU A 7 -29.27 -38.44 15.57
N CYS A 8 -28.41 -39.39 15.92
CA CYS A 8 -27.05 -39.49 15.39
C CYS A 8 -26.99 -39.89 13.92
N ASP A 9 -27.91 -40.77 13.46
CA ASP A 9 -27.98 -41.22 12.06
C ASP A 9 -28.68 -40.21 11.16
N PHE A 10 -29.64 -39.45 11.67
CA PHE A 10 -30.26 -38.33 10.96
C PHE A 10 -29.23 -37.17 10.79
N LEU A 11 -28.40 -36.89 11.80
CA LEU A 11 -27.32 -35.89 11.68
C LEU A 11 -26.20 -36.33 10.72
N LYS A 12 -25.89 -37.63 10.62
CA LYS A 12 -24.89 -38.16 9.67
C LYS A 12 -25.34 -38.11 8.22
N SER A 13 -26.63 -38.25 7.94
CA SER A 13 -27.18 -38.16 6.57
C SER A 13 -27.33 -36.73 6.07
N THR A 14 -27.50 -35.75 6.98
CA THR A 14 -27.58 -34.33 6.67
C THR A 14 -26.21 -33.63 6.68
N LEU A 15 -25.20 -34.21 7.33
CA LEU A 15 -23.84 -33.69 7.47
C LEU A 15 -22.93 -33.87 6.22
N ARG A 16 -23.43 -34.54 5.16
CA ARG A 16 -22.71 -34.58 3.87
C ARG A 16 -22.77 -33.28 3.08
N ALA A 17 -23.49 -32.28 3.54
CA ALA A 17 -23.69 -31.00 2.87
C ALA A 17 -23.31 -29.76 3.71
N ALA A 18 -22.82 -29.92 4.95
CA ALA A 18 -22.38 -28.78 5.78
C ALA A 18 -21.14 -29.13 6.58
N GLN A 19 -20.09 -28.31 6.45
CA GLN A 19 -18.90 -28.36 7.28
C GLN A 19 -19.09 -27.43 8.47
N LEU A 20 -19.17 -27.99 9.70
CA LEU A 20 -19.29 -27.20 10.93
C LEU A 20 -17.90 -26.73 11.37
N TYR A 21 -17.72 -25.42 11.45
CA TYR A 21 -16.60 -24.81 12.18
C TYR A 21 -17.09 -24.33 13.54
N ILE A 22 -16.54 -24.87 14.63
CA ILE A 22 -16.83 -24.42 15.99
C ILE A 22 -15.67 -23.53 16.44
N SER A 23 -15.90 -22.24 16.55
CA SER A 23 -15.08 -21.33 17.37
C SER A 23 -15.81 -21.13 18.71
N VAL A 24 -15.06 -20.92 19.79
CA VAL A 24 -15.55 -20.98 21.20
C VAL A 24 -16.73 -20.04 21.48
N ASP A 25 -17.02 -19.09 20.60
CA ASP A 25 -18.07 -18.07 20.83
C ASP A 25 -19.18 -17.96 19.75
N LYS A 26 -19.12 -18.69 18.63
CA LYS A 26 -20.22 -18.65 17.63
C LYS A 26 -20.23 -19.89 16.73
N ILE A 27 -21.39 -20.53 16.60
CA ILE A 27 -21.65 -21.58 15.61
C ILE A 27 -22.04 -20.90 14.30
N TYR A 28 -21.24 -21.01 13.26
CA TYR A 28 -21.59 -20.60 11.90
C TYR A 28 -21.97 -21.82 11.07
N LEU A 29 -23.23 -21.91 10.66
CA LEU A 29 -23.64 -22.82 9.58
C LEU A 29 -23.19 -22.21 8.26
N ILE A 30 -22.06 -22.65 7.72
CA ILE A 30 -21.65 -22.30 6.36
C ILE A 30 -22.51 -23.15 5.41
N LYS A 31 -23.49 -22.53 4.78
CA LYS A 31 -24.17 -23.12 3.63
C LYS A 31 -23.09 -23.36 2.57
N LEU A 32 -22.86 -24.63 2.18
CA LEU A 32 -22.02 -24.94 1.01
C LEU A 32 -22.69 -24.30 -0.22
N GLY A 33 -22.36 -23.05 -0.49
CA GLY A 33 -22.70 -22.40 -1.75
C GLY A 33 -21.93 -23.07 -2.90
N ALA A 34 -22.38 -22.83 -4.12
CA ALA A 34 -21.65 -23.23 -5.32
C ALA A 34 -20.18 -22.72 -5.24
N SER A 35 -19.25 -23.49 -5.81
CA SER A 35 -17.84 -23.07 -5.92
C SER A 35 -17.77 -21.72 -6.59
N MET A 36 -17.04 -20.77 -5.99
CA MET A 36 -16.78 -19.46 -6.57
C MET A 36 -15.53 -19.54 -7.46
N SER A 37 -15.59 -18.89 -8.63
CA SER A 37 -14.42 -18.75 -9.48
C SER A 37 -13.67 -17.46 -9.16
N VAL A 38 -12.42 -17.60 -8.77
CA VAL A 38 -11.49 -16.53 -8.39
C VAL A 38 -10.40 -16.41 -9.45
N LEU A 39 -10.19 -15.21 -9.97
CA LEU A 39 -9.15 -14.94 -10.95
C LEU A 39 -8.01 -14.14 -10.32
N VAL A 40 -6.79 -14.65 -10.45
CA VAL A 40 -5.56 -13.92 -10.12
C VAL A 40 -5.06 -13.21 -11.37
N ALA A 41 -5.26 -11.92 -11.44
CA ALA A 41 -4.85 -11.02 -12.53
C ALA A 41 -3.77 -10.05 -12.05
N ILE A 42 -2.62 -10.61 -11.68
CA ILE A 42 -1.42 -9.87 -11.25
C ILE A 42 -0.37 -10.07 -12.34
N THR A 43 0.06 -8.97 -12.97
CA THR A 43 1.05 -8.99 -14.04
C THR A 43 2.46 -8.65 -13.55
N GLY A 44 3.48 -9.01 -14.33
CA GLY A 44 4.87 -8.64 -14.07
C GLY A 44 5.58 -9.43 -12.96
N ARG A 45 4.96 -10.51 -12.41
CA ARG A 45 5.59 -11.35 -11.38
C ARG A 45 5.16 -12.80 -11.46
N ASP A 46 5.92 -13.69 -10.82
CA ASP A 46 5.51 -15.08 -10.60
C ASP A 46 4.46 -15.17 -9.47
N ASN A 47 3.31 -15.74 -9.79
CA ASN A 47 2.18 -15.90 -8.87
C ASN A 47 2.05 -17.34 -8.32
N THR A 48 2.97 -18.23 -8.62
CA THR A 48 2.89 -19.67 -8.28
C THR A 48 2.68 -19.88 -6.77
N LYS A 49 3.47 -19.24 -5.92
CA LYS A 49 3.36 -19.35 -4.46
C LYS A 49 2.06 -18.76 -3.92
N LEU A 50 1.62 -17.63 -4.48
CA LEU A 50 0.36 -16.97 -4.14
C LEU A 50 -0.83 -17.88 -4.43
N ILE A 51 -0.88 -18.43 -5.64
CA ILE A 51 -1.97 -19.32 -6.08
C ILE A 51 -1.98 -20.62 -5.26
N ALA A 52 -0.81 -21.20 -4.97
CA ALA A 52 -0.71 -22.38 -4.12
C ALA A 52 -1.28 -22.11 -2.72
N LYS A 53 -0.95 -20.97 -2.12
CA LYS A 53 -1.44 -20.59 -0.79
C LYS A 53 -2.95 -20.29 -0.79
N LEU A 54 -3.47 -19.64 -1.83
CA LEU A 54 -4.91 -19.43 -1.96
C LEU A 54 -5.67 -20.74 -2.12
N LYS A 55 -5.15 -21.71 -2.88
CA LYS A 55 -5.75 -23.06 -3.01
C LYS A 55 -5.76 -23.83 -1.70
N GLU A 56 -4.72 -23.65 -0.87
CA GLU A 56 -4.67 -24.23 0.48
C GLU A 56 -5.77 -23.66 1.39
N LEU A 57 -5.97 -22.32 1.36
CA LEU A 57 -6.94 -21.62 2.20
C LEU A 57 -8.40 -21.76 1.67
N LEU A 58 -8.55 -22.00 0.38
CA LEU A 58 -9.85 -22.04 -0.32
C LEU A 58 -9.97 -23.33 -1.15
N PRO A 59 -9.95 -24.51 -0.52
CA PRO A 59 -9.88 -25.79 -1.25
C PRO A 59 -11.12 -26.10 -2.10
N ASN A 60 -12.25 -25.42 -1.85
CA ASN A 60 -13.50 -25.60 -2.56
C ASN A 60 -13.73 -24.57 -3.69
N GLU A 61 -12.79 -23.63 -3.88
CA GLU A 61 -12.91 -22.56 -4.87
C GLU A 61 -12.04 -22.85 -6.10
N GLU A 62 -12.50 -22.41 -7.27
CA GLU A 62 -11.75 -22.50 -8.51
C GLU A 62 -10.79 -21.29 -8.61
N ILE A 63 -9.51 -21.49 -8.29
CA ILE A 63 -8.48 -20.43 -8.40
C ILE A 63 -7.81 -20.52 -9.77
N MET A 64 -8.00 -19.52 -10.58
CA MET A 64 -7.49 -19.39 -11.95
C MET A 64 -6.47 -18.27 -12.07
N GLN A 65 -5.62 -18.32 -13.08
CA GLN A 65 -4.63 -17.29 -13.37
C GLN A 65 -4.89 -16.66 -14.74
N TRP A 66 -4.76 -15.35 -14.83
CA TRP A 66 -4.71 -14.59 -16.08
C TRP A 66 -3.30 -14.66 -16.69
N PRO A 67 -3.11 -14.81 -18.01
CA PRO A 67 -4.15 -14.91 -19.06
C PRO A 67 -4.63 -16.33 -19.39
N GLU A 68 -4.18 -17.38 -18.68
CA GLU A 68 -4.45 -18.78 -19.02
C GLU A 68 -5.93 -19.21 -18.79
N CYS A 69 -6.71 -18.37 -18.12
CA CYS A 69 -8.10 -18.66 -17.81
C CYS A 69 -9.00 -18.60 -19.05
N LYS A 70 -9.76 -19.70 -19.31
CA LYS A 70 -10.71 -19.79 -20.43
C LYS A 70 -12.18 -19.57 -20.02
N LYS A 71 -12.49 -19.51 -18.71
CA LYS A 71 -13.85 -19.44 -18.18
C LYS A 71 -14.17 -18.10 -17.51
N LEU A 72 -13.90 -17.00 -18.19
CA LEU A 72 -14.06 -15.66 -17.66
C LEU A 72 -15.50 -15.34 -17.23
N ASN A 73 -16.49 -15.92 -17.89
CA ASN A 73 -17.91 -15.72 -17.52
C ASN A 73 -18.29 -16.21 -16.12
N ASN A 74 -17.49 -17.10 -15.51
CA ASN A 74 -17.79 -17.62 -14.18
C ASN A 74 -17.08 -16.86 -13.05
N VAL A 75 -16.20 -15.91 -13.39
CA VAL A 75 -15.41 -15.18 -12.42
C VAL A 75 -16.29 -14.22 -11.62
N GLU A 76 -16.27 -14.39 -10.30
CA GLU A 76 -17.00 -13.54 -9.36
C GLU A 76 -16.07 -12.65 -8.52
N PHE A 77 -14.82 -13.05 -8.35
CA PHE A 77 -13.82 -12.32 -7.58
C PHE A 77 -12.50 -12.23 -8.33
N VAL A 78 -11.89 -11.05 -8.38
CA VAL A 78 -10.56 -10.83 -9.00
C VAL A 78 -9.59 -10.32 -7.96
N LEU A 79 -8.43 -10.94 -7.88
CA LEU A 79 -7.26 -10.39 -7.22
C LEU A 79 -6.38 -9.70 -8.28
N ALA A 80 -6.26 -8.38 -8.20
CA ALA A 80 -5.69 -7.57 -9.27
C ALA A 80 -4.45 -6.78 -8.83
N TRP A 81 -3.48 -6.70 -9.75
CA TRP A 81 -2.38 -5.75 -9.73
C TRP A 81 -1.87 -5.52 -11.16
N ASN A 82 -1.96 -4.29 -11.63
CA ASN A 82 -1.65 -3.95 -13.03
C ASN A 82 -2.39 -4.85 -14.04
N ALA A 83 -3.64 -5.23 -13.73
CA ALA A 83 -4.48 -5.98 -14.64
C ALA A 83 -4.83 -5.12 -15.86
N PRO A 84 -4.87 -5.69 -17.09
CA PRO A 84 -5.20 -4.91 -18.27
C PRO A 84 -6.64 -4.41 -18.22
N ASP A 85 -6.87 -3.19 -18.73
CA ASP A 85 -8.17 -2.50 -18.66
C ASP A 85 -9.28 -3.23 -19.42
N ASP A 86 -8.95 -3.95 -20.49
CA ASP A 86 -9.90 -4.73 -21.29
C ASP A 86 -10.39 -6.01 -20.61
N LEU A 87 -9.72 -6.46 -19.54
CA LEU A 87 -10.14 -7.59 -18.74
C LEU A 87 -11.54 -7.37 -18.12
N TRP A 88 -11.81 -6.17 -17.63
CA TRP A 88 -13.03 -5.89 -16.88
C TRP A 88 -14.32 -6.11 -17.68
N GLN A 89 -14.28 -5.86 -18.98
CA GLN A 89 -15.42 -6.07 -19.89
C GLN A 89 -15.71 -7.55 -20.17
N GLN A 90 -14.75 -8.45 -19.88
CA GLN A 90 -14.85 -9.88 -20.10
C GLN A 90 -15.42 -10.64 -18.88
N LEU A 91 -15.76 -9.91 -17.80
CA LEU A 91 -16.17 -10.48 -16.51
C LEU A 91 -17.61 -10.11 -16.14
N PRO A 92 -18.63 -10.64 -16.83
CA PRO A 92 -20.03 -10.21 -16.66
C PRO A 92 -20.63 -10.53 -15.27
N ASN A 93 -20.04 -11.50 -14.54
CA ASN A 93 -20.51 -11.92 -13.21
C ASN A 93 -19.61 -11.45 -12.07
N LEU A 94 -18.72 -10.48 -12.33
CA LEU A 94 -17.80 -9.92 -11.33
C LEU A 94 -18.59 -9.25 -10.19
N LYS A 95 -18.27 -9.63 -8.95
CA LYS A 95 -18.89 -9.07 -7.73
C LYS A 95 -17.89 -8.24 -6.91
N ALA A 96 -16.61 -8.64 -6.89
CA ALA A 96 -15.61 -7.91 -6.14
C ALA A 96 -14.21 -7.98 -6.78
N VAL A 97 -13.43 -6.92 -6.57
CA VAL A 97 -12.01 -6.83 -6.95
C VAL A 97 -11.21 -6.50 -5.70
N SER A 98 -10.19 -7.31 -5.40
CA SER A 98 -9.20 -7.02 -4.37
C SER A 98 -7.91 -6.51 -5.00
N SER A 99 -7.41 -5.38 -4.54
CA SER A 99 -6.01 -5.03 -4.79
C SER A 99 -5.10 -6.03 -4.09
N PHE A 100 -3.96 -6.36 -4.71
CA PHE A 100 -2.91 -7.16 -4.08
C PHE A 100 -2.08 -6.37 -3.05
N GLY A 101 -2.22 -5.06 -3.01
CA GLY A 101 -1.48 -4.17 -2.11
C GLY A 101 -2.36 -3.20 -1.33
N ALA A 102 -1.72 -2.30 -0.59
CA ALA A 102 -2.39 -1.24 0.17
C ALA A 102 -2.97 -0.14 -0.73
N GLY A 103 -2.38 0.12 -1.89
CA GLY A 103 -2.89 1.05 -2.90
C GLY A 103 -3.87 0.37 -3.85
N VAL A 104 -4.72 1.17 -4.51
CA VAL A 104 -5.73 0.72 -5.49
C VAL A 104 -5.60 1.40 -6.84
N ASP A 105 -4.57 2.19 -7.01
CA ASP A 105 -4.26 2.97 -8.22
C ASP A 105 -3.99 2.10 -9.45
N SER A 106 -3.57 0.84 -9.25
CA SER A 106 -3.40 -0.15 -10.31
C SER A 106 -4.73 -0.72 -10.86
N ILE A 107 -5.88 -0.32 -10.29
CA ILE A 107 -7.21 -0.75 -10.69
C ILE A 107 -7.96 0.46 -11.25
N ASN A 108 -8.26 0.45 -12.55
CA ASN A 108 -9.08 1.49 -13.16
C ASN A 108 -10.56 1.32 -12.75
N MET A 109 -10.91 1.88 -11.58
CA MET A 109 -12.25 1.75 -11.01
C MET A 109 -13.36 2.33 -11.88
N SER A 110 -13.04 3.20 -12.86
CA SER A 110 -14.05 3.77 -13.76
C SER A 110 -14.60 2.75 -14.76
N LEU A 111 -13.86 1.67 -15.01
CA LEU A 111 -14.25 0.58 -15.90
C LEU A 111 -15.05 -0.52 -15.18
N LEU A 112 -15.11 -0.49 -13.85
CA LEU A 112 -15.86 -1.47 -13.08
C LEU A 112 -17.32 -1.04 -12.91
N PRO A 113 -18.30 -1.95 -13.02
CA PRO A 113 -19.70 -1.70 -12.66
C PRO A 113 -19.81 -1.10 -11.24
N LYS A 114 -20.83 -0.27 -11.01
CA LYS A 114 -20.96 0.46 -9.72
C LYS A 114 -21.21 -0.46 -8.53
N GLU A 115 -21.84 -1.60 -8.79
CA GLU A 115 -22.17 -2.65 -7.83
C GLU A 115 -20.98 -3.52 -7.43
N VAL A 116 -19.88 -3.50 -8.18
CA VAL A 116 -18.67 -4.26 -7.86
C VAL A 116 -17.94 -3.62 -6.70
N ASP A 117 -17.76 -4.36 -5.63
CA ASP A 117 -16.96 -3.92 -4.48
C ASP A 117 -15.46 -3.91 -4.83
N VAL A 118 -14.76 -2.86 -4.43
CA VAL A 118 -13.31 -2.80 -4.49
C VAL A 118 -12.77 -2.82 -3.06
N VAL A 119 -11.84 -3.74 -2.79
CA VAL A 119 -11.19 -3.89 -1.49
C VAL A 119 -9.67 -3.80 -1.63
N ARG A 120 -9.00 -3.48 -0.55
CA ARG A 120 -7.53 -3.38 -0.51
C ARG A 120 -6.94 -4.15 0.65
N ILE A 121 -5.64 -4.37 0.63
CA ILE A 121 -4.92 -4.95 1.75
C ILE A 121 -4.68 -3.86 2.81
N VAL A 122 -4.97 -4.19 4.06
CA VAL A 122 -4.59 -3.41 5.24
C VAL A 122 -3.80 -4.33 6.14
N ASP A 123 -2.50 -4.12 6.20
CA ASP A 123 -1.57 -4.99 6.90
C ASP A 123 -0.77 -4.17 7.92
N THR A 124 -0.81 -4.61 9.17
CA THR A 124 -0.09 -3.96 10.29
C THR A 124 1.41 -4.18 10.18
N GLU A 125 1.87 -5.32 9.66
CA GLU A 125 3.28 -5.60 9.45
C GLU A 125 3.83 -4.71 8.34
N LEU A 126 3.12 -4.59 7.22
CA LEU A 126 3.47 -3.65 6.15
C LEU A 126 3.55 -2.20 6.67
N ALA A 127 2.64 -1.80 7.56
CA ALA A 127 2.69 -0.47 8.17
C ALA A 127 3.90 -0.28 9.08
N GLN A 128 4.32 -1.33 9.78
CA GLN A 128 5.51 -1.36 10.61
C GLN A 128 6.78 -1.24 9.76
N ASP A 129 6.89 -2.04 8.68
CA ASP A 129 8.02 -2.01 7.74
C ASP A 129 8.17 -0.62 7.11
N MET A 130 7.06 -0.03 6.64
CA MET A 130 7.04 1.34 6.11
C MET A 130 7.55 2.34 7.14
N ALA A 131 7.12 2.22 8.40
CA ALA A 131 7.54 3.12 9.47
C ALA A 131 9.04 2.96 9.79
N GLU A 132 9.57 1.74 9.73
CA GLU A 132 11.00 1.47 9.92
C GLU A 132 11.84 1.99 8.76
N TYR A 133 11.38 1.78 7.54
CA TYR A 133 12.02 2.31 6.34
C TYR A 133 12.11 3.85 6.39
N VAL A 134 11.00 4.53 6.67
CA VAL A 134 10.96 6.00 6.76
C VAL A 134 11.89 6.50 7.86
N LEU A 135 11.83 5.92 9.07
CA LEU A 135 12.75 6.28 10.16
C LEU A 135 14.20 6.05 9.77
N GLY A 136 14.51 4.92 9.15
CA GLY A 136 15.86 4.59 8.67
C GLY A 136 16.42 5.65 7.72
N HIS A 137 15.62 6.10 6.75
CA HIS A 137 16.04 7.13 5.79
C HIS A 137 16.10 8.54 6.40
N VAL A 138 15.19 8.91 7.30
CA VAL A 138 15.28 10.16 8.06
C VAL A 138 16.58 10.19 8.88
N LEU A 139 16.89 9.09 9.59
CA LEU A 139 18.15 8.95 10.34
C LEU A 139 19.38 8.95 9.42
N ALA A 140 19.32 8.28 8.28
CA ALA A 140 20.43 8.27 7.30
C ALA A 140 20.76 9.70 6.81
N HIS A 141 19.74 10.50 6.53
CA HIS A 141 19.91 11.91 6.20
C HIS A 141 20.46 12.73 7.39
N LYS A 142 19.88 12.57 8.59
CA LYS A 142 20.29 13.28 9.82
C LYS A 142 21.75 13.00 10.18
N LEU A 143 22.14 11.72 10.12
CA LEU A 143 23.47 11.23 10.47
C LEU A 143 24.49 11.36 9.33
N ARG A 144 24.06 11.82 8.13
CA ARG A 144 24.91 12.01 6.95
C ARG A 144 25.52 10.72 6.41
N LEU A 145 24.82 9.59 6.53
CA LEU A 145 25.39 8.28 6.19
C LEU A 145 25.82 8.19 4.73
N LYS A 146 25.06 8.74 3.78
CA LYS A 146 25.43 8.76 2.36
C LYS A 146 26.74 9.50 2.11
N GLU A 147 26.98 10.62 2.81
CA GLU A 147 28.25 11.35 2.72
C GLU A 147 29.44 10.52 3.25
N TYR A 148 29.19 9.70 4.29
CA TYR A 148 30.25 8.83 4.82
C TYR A 148 30.55 7.66 3.91
N PHE A 149 29.55 7.09 3.22
CA PHE A 149 29.78 6.04 2.21
C PHE A 149 30.63 6.57 1.03
N VAL A 150 30.34 7.79 0.57
CA VAL A 150 31.19 8.45 -0.44
C VAL A 150 32.60 8.73 0.09
N LYS A 151 32.75 9.23 1.32
CA LYS A 151 34.05 9.44 1.94
C LYS A 151 34.85 8.15 2.12
N GLN A 152 34.18 7.04 2.45
CA GLN A 152 34.81 5.73 2.56
C GLN A 152 35.47 5.30 1.25
N SER A 153 34.79 5.45 0.10
CA SER A 153 35.37 5.15 -1.22
C SER A 153 36.58 6.06 -1.59
N GLN A 154 36.69 7.22 -0.95
CA GLN A 154 37.76 8.20 -1.13
C GLN A 154 38.86 8.13 -0.05
N CYS A 155 38.83 7.13 0.85
CA CYS A 155 39.70 7.01 2.02
C CYS A 155 39.75 8.30 2.88
N ASN A 156 38.64 9.06 2.95
CA ASN A 156 38.56 10.34 3.62
C ASN A 156 38.02 10.21 5.05
N TYR A 157 38.91 10.26 6.05
CA TYR A 157 38.56 10.06 7.48
C TYR A 157 38.27 11.38 8.21
N LYS A 158 37.48 12.30 7.60
CA LYS A 158 37.11 13.57 8.22
C LYS A 158 35.69 13.49 8.82
N PRO A 159 35.52 13.59 10.17
CA PRO A 159 34.19 13.56 10.79
C PRO A 159 33.41 14.84 10.49
N LYS A 160 32.12 14.74 10.45
CA LYS A 160 31.17 15.85 10.42
C LYS A 160 30.09 15.61 11.49
N ARG A 161 29.66 16.69 12.14
CA ARG A 161 28.54 16.59 13.10
C ARG A 161 27.25 16.22 12.37
N ALA A 162 26.41 15.40 13.01
CA ALA A 162 25.04 15.15 12.55
C ALA A 162 24.26 16.47 12.44
N TYR A 163 23.28 16.52 11.55
CA TYR A 163 22.40 17.67 11.45
C TYR A 163 21.48 17.75 12.67
N LYS A 164 21.15 19.00 13.09
CA LYS A 164 20.21 19.24 14.20
C LYS A 164 18.75 19.19 13.77
N TYR A 165 18.49 18.93 12.50
CA TYR A 165 17.16 18.86 11.90
C TYR A 165 16.34 17.73 12.52
N ASN A 166 15.10 18.03 12.93
CA ASN A 166 14.31 17.10 13.75
C ASN A 166 12.80 17.14 13.48
N HIS A 167 12.33 17.96 12.52
CA HIS A 167 10.92 18.10 12.21
C HIS A 167 10.56 17.37 10.92
N VAL A 168 9.66 16.38 11.01
CA VAL A 168 9.20 15.58 9.88
C VAL A 168 7.76 15.97 9.53
N GLY A 169 7.52 16.37 8.30
CA GLY A 169 6.20 16.57 7.72
C GLY A 169 5.77 15.35 6.90
N ILE A 170 4.59 14.83 7.15
CA ILE A 170 4.05 13.67 6.44
C ILE A 170 2.88 14.11 5.56
N LEU A 171 2.97 13.91 4.26
CA LEU A 171 1.84 14.02 3.34
C LEU A 171 1.05 12.72 3.35
N GLY A 172 -0.15 12.74 3.90
CA GLY A 172 -1.02 11.57 4.06
C GLY A 172 -1.03 11.01 5.49
N PHE A 173 -2.17 11.12 6.18
CA PHE A 173 -2.35 10.62 7.54
C PHE A 173 -3.41 9.50 7.58
N GLY A 174 -3.18 8.47 6.76
CA GLY A 174 -3.87 7.17 6.78
C GLY A 174 -3.14 6.17 7.69
N GLU A 175 -3.39 4.87 7.54
CA GLU A 175 -2.78 3.83 8.38
C GLU A 175 -1.25 3.87 8.35
N LEU A 176 -0.63 3.96 7.16
CA LEU A 176 0.82 4.07 7.02
C LEU A 176 1.37 5.38 7.62
N GLY A 177 0.69 6.50 7.36
CA GLY A 177 1.10 7.81 7.90
C GLY A 177 1.06 7.86 9.43
N LYS A 178 0.04 7.27 10.05
CA LYS A 178 -0.08 7.14 11.52
C LYS A 178 1.05 6.26 12.08
N ALA A 179 1.33 5.12 11.45
CA ALA A 179 2.42 4.23 11.88
C ALA A 179 3.78 4.93 11.82
N CYS A 180 4.06 5.63 10.70
CA CYS A 180 5.28 6.42 10.54
C CYS A 180 5.37 7.54 11.57
N ALA A 181 4.29 8.31 11.78
CA ALA A 181 4.25 9.38 12.76
C ALA A 181 4.56 8.87 14.17
N LYS A 182 3.88 7.80 14.59
CA LYS A 182 4.12 7.16 15.89
C LYS A 182 5.59 6.72 16.05
N LYS A 183 6.15 6.04 15.03
CA LYS A 183 7.54 5.56 15.07
C LYS A 183 8.53 6.70 15.17
N LEU A 184 8.33 7.76 14.38
CA LEU A 184 9.19 8.96 14.40
C LEU A 184 9.12 9.70 15.75
N THR A 185 7.91 9.91 16.30
CA THR A 185 7.72 10.56 17.60
C THR A 185 8.40 9.79 18.73
N LEU A 186 8.26 8.46 18.75
CA LEU A 186 8.95 7.58 19.71
C LEU A 186 10.48 7.67 19.62
N ASN A 187 11.02 8.08 18.48
CA ASN A 187 12.44 8.27 18.26
C ASN A 187 12.89 9.74 18.36
N GLY A 188 12.05 10.59 19.01
CA GLY A 188 12.39 11.95 19.38
C GLY A 188 12.28 12.97 18.25
N PHE A 189 11.59 12.66 17.13
CA PHE A 189 11.27 13.64 16.10
C PHE A 189 9.98 14.39 16.42
N THR A 190 9.96 15.68 16.09
CA THR A 190 8.72 16.43 16.00
C THR A 190 8.03 16.03 14.70
N VAL A 191 6.73 15.73 14.76
CA VAL A 191 5.98 15.27 13.58
C VAL A 191 4.78 16.16 13.33
N SER A 192 4.65 16.63 12.12
CA SER A 192 3.44 17.22 11.56
C SER A 192 2.93 16.36 10.42
N ALA A 193 1.62 16.34 10.21
CA ALA A 193 1.08 15.65 9.05
C ALA A 193 -0.01 16.47 8.37
N TRP A 194 -0.13 16.25 7.07
CA TRP A 194 -1.15 16.88 6.25
C TRP A 194 -2.09 15.84 5.64
N SER A 195 -3.37 16.17 5.59
CA SER A 195 -4.38 15.42 4.86
C SER A 195 -5.40 16.35 4.20
N LYS A 196 -5.98 15.93 3.06
CA LYS A 196 -6.98 16.75 2.36
C LYS A 196 -8.20 17.09 3.24
N THR A 197 -8.62 16.16 4.10
CA THR A 197 -9.74 16.33 5.03
C THR A 197 -9.21 16.53 6.45
N GLU A 198 -9.95 17.28 7.25
CA GLU A 198 -9.64 17.47 8.67
C GLU A 198 -9.57 16.13 9.41
N LYS A 199 -8.58 16.04 10.28
CA LYS A 199 -8.35 14.91 11.19
C LYS A 199 -7.88 15.45 12.53
N SER A 200 -7.90 14.62 13.56
CA SER A 200 -7.36 14.93 14.89
C SER A 200 -6.43 13.82 15.34
N ASP A 201 -5.41 14.20 16.09
CA ASP A 201 -4.48 13.30 16.78
C ASP A 201 -3.91 14.05 17.99
N GLU A 202 -3.60 13.33 19.07
CA GLU A 202 -3.12 13.96 20.32
C GLU A 202 -1.62 14.26 20.29
N GLN A 203 -0.84 13.58 19.45
CA GLN A 203 0.61 13.64 19.45
C GLN A 203 1.19 14.26 18.16
N VAL A 204 0.38 14.41 17.12
CA VAL A 204 0.80 14.89 15.81
C VAL A 204 0.04 16.16 15.47
N HIS A 205 0.78 17.23 15.12
CA HIS A 205 0.15 18.46 14.64
C HIS A 205 -0.38 18.25 13.22
N LEU A 206 -1.72 18.33 13.06
CA LEU A 206 -2.40 18.02 11.82
C LEU A 206 -2.80 19.28 11.08
N TYR A 207 -2.43 19.30 9.81
CA TYR A 207 -2.78 20.34 8.84
C TYR A 207 -3.78 19.78 7.83
N SER A 208 -4.66 20.62 7.32
CA SER A 208 -5.61 20.23 6.28
C SER A 208 -5.77 21.32 5.23
N GLN A 209 -6.35 20.94 4.08
CA GLN A 209 -6.57 21.83 2.95
C GLN A 209 -5.27 22.48 2.41
N GLN A 210 -5.39 23.32 1.37
CA GLN A 210 -4.22 23.96 0.74
C GLN A 210 -3.52 24.95 1.67
N GLN A 211 -4.31 25.67 2.48
CA GLN A 211 -3.76 26.62 3.45
C GLN A 211 -2.85 25.91 4.48
N GLY A 212 -3.36 24.83 5.10
CA GLY A 212 -2.58 24.09 6.06
C GLY A 212 -1.30 23.45 5.47
N LEU A 213 -1.37 23.02 4.19
CA LEU A 213 -0.15 22.56 3.49
C LEU A 213 0.90 23.69 3.40
N ASN A 214 0.46 24.89 3.01
CA ASN A 214 1.35 26.04 2.89
C ASN A 214 1.94 26.50 4.25
N GLU A 215 1.21 26.28 5.34
CA GLU A 215 1.67 26.59 6.70
C GLU A 215 2.68 25.54 7.20
N MET A 216 2.49 24.26 6.86
CA MET A 216 3.37 23.17 7.29
C MET A 216 4.74 23.21 6.58
N LEU A 217 4.76 23.39 5.27
CA LEU A 217 5.97 23.19 4.44
C LEU A 217 7.18 23.99 4.88
N PRO A 218 7.08 25.30 5.27
CA PRO A 218 8.24 26.07 5.70
C PRO A 218 8.83 25.64 7.05
N THR A 219 8.14 24.80 7.82
CA THR A 219 8.51 24.44 9.19
C THR A 219 9.22 23.09 9.29
N ILE A 220 9.24 22.31 8.23
CA ILE A 220 9.72 20.92 8.27
C ILE A 220 11.12 20.75 7.67
N ASP A 221 11.87 19.80 8.22
CA ASP A 221 13.22 19.44 7.76
C ASP A 221 13.21 18.24 6.79
N TYR A 222 12.17 17.39 6.90
CA TYR A 222 11.98 16.21 6.08
C TYR A 222 10.52 16.14 5.64
N LEU A 223 10.29 15.99 4.34
CA LEU A 223 8.97 15.78 3.77
C LEU A 223 8.83 14.32 3.35
N VAL A 224 7.88 13.59 3.95
CA VAL A 224 7.58 12.20 3.62
C VAL A 224 6.26 12.12 2.89
N CYS A 225 6.22 11.53 1.70
CA CYS A 225 5.00 11.31 0.93
C CYS A 225 4.46 9.89 1.15
N LEU A 226 3.23 9.80 1.66
CA LEU A 226 2.44 8.59 1.90
C LEU A 226 1.00 8.74 1.40
N LEU A 227 0.79 9.63 0.43
CA LEU A 227 -0.52 9.89 -0.16
C LEU A 227 -0.98 8.74 -1.06
N PRO A 228 -2.29 8.48 -1.16
CA PRO A 228 -2.83 7.69 -2.26
C PRO A 228 -2.69 8.47 -3.58
N LEU A 229 -2.40 7.76 -4.68
CA LEU A 229 -2.37 8.38 -6.00
C LEU A 229 -3.79 8.61 -6.49
N THR A 230 -4.11 9.88 -6.72
CA THR A 230 -5.39 10.35 -7.23
C THR A 230 -5.16 11.49 -8.22
N LYS A 231 -6.20 11.94 -8.92
CA LYS A 231 -6.10 13.12 -9.80
C LYS A 231 -5.60 14.36 -9.07
N ASP A 232 -5.96 14.52 -7.79
CA ASP A 232 -5.61 15.69 -6.98
C ASP A 232 -4.20 15.59 -6.36
N THR A 233 -3.64 14.39 -6.28
CA THR A 233 -2.32 14.17 -5.66
C THR A 233 -1.21 13.87 -6.68
N LYS A 234 -1.58 13.63 -7.94
CA LYS A 234 -0.62 13.49 -9.03
C LYS A 234 0.14 14.80 -9.22
N GLY A 235 1.48 14.72 -9.22
CA GLY A 235 2.35 15.88 -9.35
C GLY A 235 2.29 16.87 -8.18
N ILE A 236 1.83 16.44 -7.00
CA ILE A 236 1.74 17.32 -5.83
C ILE A 236 3.13 17.81 -5.38
N ILE A 237 4.17 16.99 -5.55
CA ILE A 237 5.57 17.38 -5.28
C ILE A 237 6.13 17.98 -6.57
N ASN A 238 5.90 19.26 -6.76
CA ASN A 238 6.29 20.07 -7.91
C ASN A 238 7.13 21.27 -7.47
N ALA A 239 7.56 22.09 -8.42
CA ALA A 239 8.38 23.27 -8.16
C ALA A 239 7.76 24.20 -7.10
N ASP A 240 6.43 24.44 -7.16
CA ASP A 240 5.76 25.33 -6.22
C ASP A 240 5.75 24.81 -4.78
N LEU A 241 5.61 23.48 -4.62
CA LEU A 241 5.71 22.83 -3.30
C LEU A 241 7.16 22.84 -2.81
N LEU A 242 8.10 22.45 -3.67
CA LEU A 242 9.53 22.37 -3.31
C LEU A 242 10.10 23.74 -2.92
N ALA A 243 9.66 24.82 -3.58
CA ALA A 243 10.07 26.18 -3.25
C ALA A 243 9.62 26.68 -1.86
N LYS A 244 8.62 26.02 -1.24
CA LYS A 244 8.16 26.36 0.11
C LYS A 244 8.91 25.64 1.21
N LEU A 245 9.69 24.61 0.87
CA LEU A 245 10.52 23.89 1.83
C LEU A 245 11.77 24.69 2.16
N PRO A 246 12.30 24.58 3.40
CA PRO A 246 13.63 25.11 3.72
C PRO A 246 14.69 24.46 2.82
N ALA A 247 15.71 25.22 2.40
CA ALA A 247 16.78 24.74 1.51
C ALA A 247 17.56 23.52 2.07
N HIS A 248 17.54 23.33 3.39
CA HIS A 248 18.13 22.17 4.04
C HIS A 248 17.21 20.94 4.08
N ALA A 249 15.97 21.05 3.64
CA ALA A 249 15.00 19.96 3.71
C ALA A 249 15.41 18.78 2.81
N CYS A 250 14.85 17.60 3.13
CA CYS A 250 14.93 16.41 2.30
C CYS A 250 13.51 15.90 1.97
N VAL A 251 13.34 15.42 0.75
CA VAL A 251 12.11 14.75 0.31
C VAL A 251 12.30 13.23 0.35
N ILE A 252 11.31 12.51 0.88
CA ILE A 252 11.26 11.04 0.91
C ILE A 252 9.93 10.63 0.28
N ASN A 253 9.99 10.05 -0.93
CA ASN A 253 8.79 9.55 -1.60
C ASN A 253 8.76 8.02 -1.53
N VAL A 254 7.80 7.50 -0.78
CA VAL A 254 7.53 6.06 -0.57
C VAL A 254 6.08 5.71 -0.94
N ALA A 255 5.41 6.59 -1.67
CA ALA A 255 4.03 6.41 -2.09
C ALA A 255 3.93 5.92 -3.53
N ARG A 256 3.98 6.83 -4.52
CA ARG A 256 4.04 6.52 -5.96
C ARG A 256 4.92 7.53 -6.67
N GLY A 257 5.54 7.11 -7.77
CA GLY A 257 6.40 7.99 -8.58
C GLY A 257 5.68 9.21 -9.10
N GLU A 258 4.45 9.04 -9.55
CA GLU A 258 3.63 10.11 -10.12
C GLU A 258 3.22 11.22 -9.14
N HIS A 259 3.48 11.08 -7.85
CA HIS A 259 3.37 12.21 -6.92
C HIS A 259 4.42 13.28 -7.16
N LEU A 260 5.54 12.90 -7.77
CA LEU A 260 6.70 13.76 -8.00
C LEU A 260 6.76 14.21 -9.46
N VAL A 261 7.00 15.50 -9.68
CA VAL A 261 7.47 16.03 -10.96
C VAL A 261 8.99 15.92 -10.98
N GLU A 262 9.51 14.92 -11.70
CA GLU A 262 10.91 14.50 -11.64
C GLU A 262 11.88 15.62 -12.03
N GLN A 263 11.55 16.40 -13.08
CA GLN A 263 12.38 17.53 -13.51
C GLN A 263 12.47 18.63 -12.44
N ASP A 264 11.36 18.94 -11.77
CA ASP A 264 11.31 19.95 -10.71
C ASP A 264 12.22 19.56 -9.52
N LEU A 265 12.26 18.26 -9.19
CA LEU A 265 13.17 17.75 -8.16
C LEU A 265 14.63 17.91 -8.58
N ILE A 266 14.98 17.57 -9.83
CA ILE A 266 16.33 17.71 -10.35
C ILE A 266 16.78 19.18 -10.27
N ASP A 267 15.92 20.09 -10.70
CA ASP A 267 16.19 21.53 -10.70
C ASP A 267 16.34 22.09 -9.28
N ALA A 268 15.48 21.67 -8.34
CA ALA A 268 15.58 22.06 -6.93
C ALA A 268 16.87 21.55 -6.25
N LEU A 269 17.30 20.33 -6.59
CA LEU A 269 18.57 19.79 -6.08
C LEU A 269 19.80 20.47 -6.69
N ASN A 270 19.76 20.77 -7.98
CA ASN A 270 20.87 21.42 -8.69
C ASN A 270 21.05 22.88 -8.26
N SER A 271 19.96 23.60 -8.04
CA SER A 271 19.94 24.99 -7.55
C SER A 271 20.12 25.13 -6.03
N GLU A 272 20.35 24.02 -5.32
CA GLU A 272 20.49 23.97 -3.86
C GLU A 272 19.28 24.46 -3.06
N MET A 273 18.11 24.57 -3.70
CA MET A 273 16.83 24.83 -3.04
C MET A 273 16.35 23.63 -2.20
N LEU A 274 16.93 22.45 -2.45
CA LEU A 274 16.66 21.24 -1.68
C LEU A 274 17.98 20.51 -1.41
N ARG A 275 18.16 19.96 -0.21
CA ARG A 275 19.41 19.31 0.19
C ARG A 275 19.57 17.92 -0.42
N ALA A 276 18.53 17.08 -0.38
CA ALA A 276 18.58 15.69 -0.83
C ALA A 276 17.19 15.10 -1.03
N ALA A 277 17.14 13.94 -1.68
CA ALA A 277 15.94 13.13 -1.75
C ALA A 277 16.23 11.65 -1.54
N THR A 278 15.21 10.90 -1.06
CA THR A 278 15.13 9.43 -1.11
C THR A 278 13.88 9.06 -1.90
N LEU A 279 14.04 8.23 -2.92
CA LEU A 279 12.98 7.81 -3.81
C LEU A 279 12.94 6.27 -3.82
N ASP A 280 11.85 5.71 -3.35
CA ASP A 280 11.58 4.26 -3.41
C ASP A 280 10.69 3.90 -4.61
N VAL A 281 10.05 4.90 -5.22
CA VAL A 281 9.05 4.74 -6.27
C VAL A 281 9.30 5.72 -7.42
N PHE A 282 8.95 5.29 -8.65
CA PHE A 282 9.23 6.02 -9.88
C PHE A 282 8.02 6.00 -10.82
N THR A 283 7.96 6.96 -11.73
CA THR A 283 6.89 7.02 -12.75
C THR A 283 6.96 5.81 -13.70
N GLN A 284 8.17 5.35 -13.98
CA GLN A 284 8.41 4.10 -14.70
C GLN A 284 9.20 3.14 -13.82
N GLU A 285 8.65 1.95 -13.58
CA GLU A 285 9.29 0.88 -12.81
C GLU A 285 9.37 -0.41 -13.65
N PRO A 286 10.54 -1.05 -13.73
CA PRO A 286 11.84 -0.67 -13.18
C PRO A 286 12.36 0.67 -13.72
N LEU A 287 13.08 1.44 -12.88
CA LEU A 287 13.71 2.70 -13.28
C LEU A 287 14.69 2.45 -14.44
N PRO A 288 14.55 3.14 -15.60
CA PRO A 288 15.45 2.97 -16.75
C PRO A 288 16.93 3.17 -16.39
N HIS A 289 17.81 2.39 -17.01
CA HIS A 289 19.24 2.43 -16.71
C HIS A 289 19.91 3.76 -17.04
N ASP A 290 19.36 4.52 -17.98
CA ASP A 290 19.82 5.85 -18.40
C ASP A 290 19.17 7.01 -17.64
N HIS A 291 18.31 6.71 -16.65
CA HIS A 291 17.58 7.73 -15.90
C HIS A 291 18.53 8.63 -15.09
N PRO A 292 18.38 9.98 -15.15
CA PRO A 292 19.31 10.92 -14.51
C PRO A 292 19.42 10.77 -12.99
N PHE A 293 18.42 10.18 -12.33
CA PHE A 293 18.46 9.95 -10.88
C PHE A 293 19.61 9.06 -10.44
N TRP A 294 20.02 8.05 -11.27
CA TRP A 294 21.13 7.16 -10.93
C TRP A 294 22.44 7.89 -10.68
N HIS A 295 22.66 8.99 -11.39
CA HIS A 295 23.91 9.75 -11.34
C HIS A 295 23.84 10.97 -10.41
N ASN A 296 22.68 11.26 -9.80
CA ASN A 296 22.54 12.39 -8.89
C ASN A 296 23.00 12.01 -7.46
N ALA A 297 24.15 12.54 -7.04
CA ALA A 297 24.72 12.27 -5.72
C ALA A 297 23.80 12.65 -4.55
N LYS A 298 22.84 13.56 -4.75
CA LYS A 298 21.86 14.00 -3.73
C LYS A 298 20.64 13.09 -3.64
N ILE A 299 20.43 12.14 -4.59
CA ILE A 299 19.29 11.22 -4.61
C ILE A 299 19.70 9.84 -4.10
N THR A 300 18.99 9.28 -3.15
CA THR A 300 19.06 7.86 -2.76
C THR A 300 17.92 7.12 -3.40
N ILE A 301 18.22 5.99 -4.03
CA ILE A 301 17.25 5.16 -4.77
C ILE A 301 17.12 3.82 -4.09
N THR A 302 15.90 3.34 -3.94
CA THR A 302 15.56 1.95 -3.57
C THR A 302 14.47 1.41 -4.50
N PRO A 303 14.42 0.08 -4.75
CA PRO A 303 13.60 -0.49 -5.82
C PRO A 303 12.20 -0.89 -5.34
N HIS A 304 11.38 0.08 -4.91
CA HIS A 304 9.99 -0.12 -4.42
C HIS A 304 9.92 -1.19 -3.33
N CYS A 305 10.78 -1.06 -2.31
CA CYS A 305 10.96 -2.04 -1.26
C CYS A 305 10.69 -1.50 0.16
N ALA A 306 10.18 -0.28 0.27
CA ALA A 306 9.92 0.37 1.57
C ALA A 306 9.00 -0.45 2.49
N ALA A 307 8.05 -1.19 1.90
CA ALA A 307 7.20 -2.12 2.63
C ALA A 307 6.70 -3.21 1.67
N LEU A 308 7.05 -4.45 1.97
CA LEU A 308 6.63 -5.61 1.20
C LEU A 308 5.52 -6.34 1.93
N SER A 309 4.44 -6.64 1.22
CA SER A 309 3.31 -7.38 1.79
C SER A 309 3.71 -8.80 2.17
N ASP A 310 3.42 -9.23 3.39
CA ASP A 310 3.58 -10.64 3.79
C ASP A 310 2.54 -11.51 3.08
N LEU A 311 3.01 -12.58 2.44
CA LEU A 311 2.16 -13.45 1.64
C LEU A 311 1.06 -14.13 2.45
N ASN A 312 1.33 -14.51 3.70
CA ASN A 312 0.36 -15.19 4.56
C ASN A 312 -0.73 -14.20 5.00
N SER A 313 -0.34 -12.99 5.44
CA SER A 313 -1.26 -11.92 5.81
C SER A 313 -2.17 -11.55 4.65
N VAL A 314 -1.60 -11.32 3.46
CA VAL A 314 -2.36 -10.96 2.25
C VAL A 314 -3.34 -12.05 1.85
N THR A 315 -2.88 -13.31 1.77
CA THR A 315 -3.76 -14.43 1.35
C THR A 315 -4.85 -14.72 2.35
N ALA A 316 -4.61 -14.55 3.65
CA ALA A 316 -5.63 -14.69 4.69
C ALA A 316 -6.74 -13.63 4.54
N GLN A 317 -6.38 -12.35 4.31
CA GLN A 317 -7.36 -11.28 4.10
C GLN A 317 -8.19 -11.49 2.83
N ILE A 318 -7.55 -11.97 1.75
CA ILE A 318 -8.25 -12.29 0.49
C ILE A 318 -9.22 -13.45 0.71
N ALA A 319 -8.78 -14.53 1.34
CA ALA A 319 -9.61 -15.69 1.64
C ALA A 319 -10.80 -15.33 2.53
N GLU A 320 -10.59 -14.49 3.53
CA GLU A 320 -11.66 -13.96 4.39
C GLU A 320 -12.68 -13.17 3.56
N ASN A 321 -12.26 -12.26 2.67
CA ASN A 321 -13.16 -11.49 1.84
C ASN A 321 -13.94 -12.38 0.83
N ILE A 322 -13.32 -13.41 0.27
CA ILE A 322 -14.01 -14.39 -0.58
C ILE A 322 -15.08 -15.14 0.21
N ASN A 323 -14.78 -15.60 1.43
CA ASN A 323 -15.75 -16.26 2.31
C ASN A 323 -16.90 -15.32 2.72
N ARG A 324 -16.60 -14.05 2.99
CA ARG A 324 -17.61 -13.01 3.29
C ARG A 324 -18.52 -12.77 2.09
N LEU A 325 -17.96 -12.67 0.88
CA LEU A 325 -18.73 -12.49 -0.36
C LEU A 325 -19.69 -13.66 -0.57
N LYS A 326 -19.23 -14.90 -0.40
CA LYS A 326 -20.07 -16.12 -0.48
C LYS A 326 -21.19 -16.12 0.54
N SER A 327 -20.93 -15.59 1.72
CA SER A 327 -21.91 -15.52 2.82
C SER A 327 -22.85 -14.31 2.71
N GLY A 328 -22.70 -13.47 1.68
CA GLY A 328 -23.50 -12.24 1.53
C GLY A 328 -23.17 -11.18 2.60
N LEU A 329 -21.98 -11.25 3.22
CA LEU A 329 -21.53 -10.31 4.23
C LEU A 329 -20.77 -9.14 3.57
N THR A 330 -20.78 -7.99 4.23
CA THR A 330 -19.98 -6.83 3.81
C THR A 330 -18.50 -7.17 3.81
N LEU A 331 -17.78 -6.85 2.73
CA LEU A 331 -16.34 -7.08 2.62
C LEU A 331 -15.53 -6.17 3.55
N ASN A 332 -14.40 -6.68 4.05
CA ASN A 332 -13.46 -5.89 4.83
C ASN A 332 -12.65 -4.97 3.92
N ASN A 333 -12.20 -3.82 4.44
CA ASN A 333 -11.31 -2.88 3.77
C ASN A 333 -11.83 -2.37 2.41
N ARG A 334 -13.15 -2.13 2.33
CA ARG A 334 -13.78 -1.56 1.12
C ARG A 334 -13.23 -0.16 0.84
N VAL A 335 -12.97 0.08 -0.42
CA VAL A 335 -12.49 1.36 -0.94
C VAL A 335 -13.68 2.28 -1.20
N ASN A 336 -13.55 3.55 -0.81
CA ASN A 336 -14.49 4.57 -1.23
C ASN A 336 -14.17 4.98 -2.67
N ARG A 337 -14.96 4.49 -3.64
CA ARG A 337 -14.72 4.72 -5.08
C ARG A 337 -14.78 6.20 -5.48
N THR A 338 -15.53 7.04 -4.75
CA THR A 338 -15.60 8.48 -5.02
C THR A 338 -14.32 9.20 -4.58
N LYS A 339 -13.71 8.72 -3.49
CA LYS A 339 -12.43 9.27 -2.99
C LYS A 339 -11.21 8.65 -3.68
N GLY A 340 -11.38 7.45 -4.27
CA GLY A 340 -10.30 6.72 -4.93
C GLY A 340 -9.37 5.94 -3.98
N TYR A 341 -9.75 5.76 -2.70
CA TYR A 341 -8.94 5.06 -1.70
C TYR A 341 -9.76 4.59 -0.50
#